data_918a1c68b93eb70b4e5fd75ac6fb5fee
#
_entry.id   918a1c68b93eb70b4e5fd75ac6fb5fee
#
_cell.length_a   1.000
_cell.length_b   1.000
_cell.length_c   1.000
_cell.angle_alpha   90.00
_cell.angle_beta   90.00
_cell.angle_gamma   90.00
#
_symmetry.space_group_name_H-M   'P 1'
#
loop_
_entity.id
_entity.type
_entity.pdbx_description
1 polymer ?
#
loop_
_entity_poly.entity_id
_entity_poly.type
_entity_poly.pdbx_seq_one_letter_code
_entity_poly.pdbx_strand_id
1 'polypeptide(L)'
;MSKSTWKRAGVATLSAAALVAGLAGCNDGDAKAVGKALGDPLQALTAAYEKTSAAKAAKVTMTMTVEGIGPDSGTMEMTGVQSWDPAAMDFTVKGSMLSAGDPDAPEQMRMLMLDNVMYMDMGEKQAAEMDGKRWMKLDLKAAAAESGDKALQKQMTGGLDSMNQDPSQQLALLLDSPDLKHVGAEKVNGMETEHYKGTLTFEQMLAANESSKLLSKEEHDKLIENVKKTGLKGYETEVWVNKDGYPARMDVGMEMAEGKARIRADYSDYGTQSAVQAPPASETVDLFKMLQEAGAGEGAQG
;
A
#
# COMPACT_ATOMS: atom_id res chain seq x y z
N MET A 1 44.91 56.89 -1.85
CA MET A 1 46.10 56.46 -2.62
C MET A 1 45.83 54.99 -3.00
N SER A 2 45.69 54.64 -4.13
CA SER A 2 46.03 54.64 -5.53
C SER A 2 45.19 53.52 -6.14
N LYS A 3 44.23 53.72 -6.99
CA LYS A 3 44.15 53.76 -8.44
C LYS A 3 44.91 52.58 -9.13
N SER A 4 44.14 51.76 -9.84
CA SER A 4 44.31 51.45 -11.28
C SER A 4 43.47 50.21 -11.66
N THR A 5 42.39 50.34 -12.36
CA THR A 5 42.06 50.42 -13.79
C THR A 5 42.40 49.18 -14.65
N TRP A 6 41.30 48.62 -15.25
CA TRP A 6 41.10 48.28 -16.65
C TRP A 6 41.68 46.97 -17.18
N LYS A 7 40.92 46.10 -17.80
CA LYS A 7 40.50 46.18 -19.22
C LYS A 7 39.39 45.14 -19.57
N ARG A 8 38.48 45.63 -20.38
CA ARG A 8 37.47 44.87 -21.16
C ARG A 8 38.11 44.15 -22.34
N ALA A 9 37.55 43.03 -22.77
CA ALA A 9 37.36 42.52 -24.13
C ALA A 9 37.02 41.03 -24.00
N GLY A 10 36.15 40.39 -24.75
CA GLY A 10 35.35 40.74 -25.90
C GLY A 10 34.43 39.58 -26.24
N VAL A 11 33.36 39.92 -26.87
CA VAL A 11 32.28 39.09 -27.41
C VAL A 11 32.82 38.07 -28.41
N ALA A 12 32.32 36.82 -28.34
CA ALA A 12 32.28 35.95 -29.51
C ALA A 12 30.98 35.11 -29.46
N THR A 13 29.98 35.61 -30.17
CA THR A 13 28.80 34.87 -30.61
C THR A 13 29.23 33.88 -31.68
N LEU A 14 28.90 32.62 -31.55
CA LEU A 14 28.88 31.65 -32.62
C LEU A 14 27.52 31.03 -32.73
N SER A 15 26.74 31.59 -33.64
CA SER A 15 25.56 30.99 -34.21
C SER A 15 25.97 29.82 -35.10
N ALA A 16 25.41 28.65 -34.88
CA ALA A 16 25.43 27.57 -35.86
C ALA A 16 23.99 27.19 -36.22
N ALA A 17 23.67 27.45 -37.45
CA ALA A 17 22.38 27.28 -38.07
C ALA A 17 21.99 25.82 -38.27
N ALA A 18 20.68 25.61 -38.22
CA ALA A 18 19.98 24.39 -38.56
C ALA A 18 20.21 24.03 -40.04
N LEU A 19 20.37 22.77 -40.33
CA LEU A 19 20.12 22.17 -41.62
C LEU A 19 19.02 21.12 -41.49
N VAL A 20 17.84 21.52 -41.88
CA VAL A 20 16.74 20.64 -42.24
C VAL A 20 17.04 20.05 -43.60
N ALA A 21 17.24 18.76 -43.67
CA ALA A 21 17.20 18.04 -44.96
C ALA A 21 16.08 17.00 -44.86
N GLY A 22 14.96 17.32 -45.48
CA GLY A 22 13.89 16.37 -45.74
C GLY A 22 14.33 15.35 -46.80
N LEU A 23 13.98 14.11 -46.61
CA LEU A 23 13.83 13.13 -47.66
C LEU A 23 12.56 12.33 -47.38
N ALA A 24 11.55 12.60 -48.21
CA ALA A 24 10.44 11.72 -48.42
C ALA A 24 10.93 10.44 -49.09
N GLY A 25 10.63 9.31 -48.51
CA GLY A 25 10.86 7.98 -49.07
C GLY A 25 9.79 7.06 -48.55
N CYS A 26 8.71 6.88 -49.33
CA CYS A 26 7.82 5.74 -49.13
C CYS A 26 8.56 4.46 -49.50
N ASN A 27 8.61 3.50 -48.62
CA ASN A 27 8.74 2.11 -48.97
C ASN A 27 8.02 1.23 -47.96
N ASP A 28 7.15 0.36 -48.46
CA ASP A 28 6.44 -0.68 -47.72
C ASP A 28 7.40 -1.67 -47.05
N GLY A 29 7.05 -2.07 -45.86
CA GLY A 29 7.62 -3.27 -45.23
C GLY A 29 8.39 -3.01 -43.94
N ASP A 30 7.84 -3.55 -42.89
CA ASP A 30 8.37 -3.83 -41.56
C ASP A 30 7.81 -3.01 -40.41
N ALA A 31 6.77 -3.59 -39.84
CA ALA A 31 6.30 -3.28 -38.49
C ALA A 31 7.35 -3.70 -37.43
N LYS A 32 8.51 -3.07 -37.40
CA LYS A 32 9.60 -3.33 -36.46
C LYS A 32 10.35 -2.08 -35.95
N ALA A 33 9.66 -0.98 -35.76
CA ALA A 33 10.33 0.25 -35.27
C ALA A 33 9.54 1.05 -34.24
N VAL A 34 8.61 0.45 -33.50
CA VAL A 34 7.94 1.10 -32.35
C VAL A 34 8.54 0.68 -31.00
N GLY A 35 9.53 -0.22 -31.00
CA GLY A 35 10.12 -0.81 -29.77
C GLY A 35 11.33 -0.06 -29.20
N LYS A 36 11.58 1.20 -29.48
CA LYS A 36 12.85 1.86 -29.07
C LYS A 36 12.74 3.15 -28.27
N ALA A 37 11.56 3.47 -27.72
CA ALA A 37 11.36 4.65 -26.89
C ALA A 37 10.82 4.34 -25.47
N LEU A 38 10.61 3.08 -25.13
CA LEU A 38 10.22 2.67 -23.76
C LEU A 38 11.48 2.21 -23.06
N GLY A 39 11.92 2.98 -22.06
CA GLY A 39 13.09 2.68 -21.25
C GLY A 39 13.00 1.30 -20.59
N ASP A 40 14.13 0.80 -20.11
CA ASP A 40 14.23 -0.44 -19.33
C ASP A 40 13.12 -0.46 -18.24
N PRO A 41 12.26 -1.50 -18.16
CA PRO A 41 11.24 -1.63 -17.13
C PRO A 41 11.77 -1.41 -15.72
N LEU A 42 12.97 -1.89 -15.43
CA LEU A 42 13.66 -1.66 -14.16
C LEU A 42 13.88 -0.17 -13.89
N GLN A 43 14.34 0.59 -14.89
CA GLN A 43 14.60 2.02 -14.72
C GLN A 43 13.31 2.81 -14.48
N ALA A 44 12.23 2.49 -15.20
CA ALA A 44 10.95 3.16 -15.03
C ALA A 44 10.34 2.90 -13.65
N LEU A 45 10.37 1.64 -13.18
CA LEU A 45 9.86 1.27 -11.86
C LEU A 45 10.74 1.79 -10.72
N THR A 46 12.07 1.85 -10.91
CA THR A 46 12.98 2.49 -9.93
C THR A 46 12.64 3.96 -9.77
N ALA A 47 12.43 4.68 -10.87
CA ALA A 47 12.02 6.08 -10.81
C ALA A 47 10.64 6.27 -10.15
N ALA A 48 9.70 5.36 -10.41
CA ALA A 48 8.39 5.36 -9.74
C ALA A 48 8.50 5.08 -8.24
N TYR A 49 9.37 4.15 -7.85
CA TYR A 49 9.69 3.88 -6.45
C TYR A 49 10.20 5.14 -5.73
N GLU A 50 11.22 5.79 -6.25
CA GLU A 50 11.82 6.99 -5.65
C GLU A 50 10.81 8.13 -5.52
N LYS A 51 10.00 8.37 -6.56
CA LYS A 51 8.96 9.40 -6.53
C LYS A 51 7.86 9.10 -5.53
N THR A 52 7.39 7.86 -5.49
CA THR A 52 6.31 7.43 -4.58
C THR A 52 6.77 7.58 -3.14
N SER A 53 7.96 7.08 -2.81
CA SER A 53 8.53 7.24 -1.47
C SER A 53 8.65 8.71 -1.05
N ALA A 54 9.11 9.57 -1.96
CA ALA A 54 9.27 11.01 -1.70
C ALA A 54 7.93 11.76 -1.54
N ALA A 55 6.84 11.24 -2.07
CA ALA A 55 5.52 11.89 -2.00
C ALA A 55 4.88 11.84 -0.60
N LYS A 56 5.26 10.85 0.23
CA LYS A 56 4.87 10.69 1.64
C LYS A 56 3.39 10.44 1.93
N ALA A 57 2.49 10.73 1.00
CA ALA A 57 1.05 10.51 1.13
C ALA A 57 0.36 10.48 -0.23
N ALA A 58 -0.81 9.85 -0.29
CA ALA A 58 -1.71 9.87 -1.44
C ALA A 58 -3.16 9.66 -1.00
N LYS A 59 -4.11 10.05 -1.87
CA LYS A 59 -5.47 9.51 -1.80
C LYS A 59 -5.49 8.12 -2.40
N VAL A 60 -6.21 7.21 -1.74
CA VAL A 60 -6.28 5.80 -2.12
C VAL A 60 -7.74 5.35 -2.14
N THR A 61 -8.10 4.62 -3.19
CA THR A 61 -9.28 3.76 -3.21
C THR A 61 -8.79 2.32 -3.36
N MET A 62 -8.95 1.53 -2.31
CA MET A 62 -8.54 0.14 -2.28
C MET A 62 -9.78 -0.76 -2.31
N THR A 63 -9.74 -1.79 -3.14
CA THR A 63 -10.78 -2.84 -3.21
C THR A 63 -10.12 -4.17 -2.94
N MET A 64 -10.58 -4.86 -1.91
CA MET A 64 -10.25 -6.25 -1.64
C MET A 64 -11.42 -7.13 -2.08
N THR A 65 -11.12 -8.19 -2.83
CA THR A 65 -12.09 -9.20 -3.25
C THR A 65 -11.57 -10.57 -2.86
N VAL A 66 -12.39 -11.34 -2.16
CA VAL A 66 -12.10 -12.73 -1.76
C VAL A 66 -13.18 -13.62 -2.32
N GLU A 67 -12.81 -14.66 -3.08
CA GLU A 67 -13.72 -15.58 -3.72
C GLU A 67 -13.35 -17.03 -3.40
N GLY A 68 -14.34 -17.86 -3.11
CA GLY A 68 -14.16 -19.31 -2.91
C GLY A 68 -13.65 -19.72 -1.53
N ILE A 69 -13.36 -18.79 -0.64
CA ILE A 69 -12.83 -19.07 0.71
C ILE A 69 -13.97 -19.06 1.75
N GLY A 70 -14.95 -19.94 1.53
CA GLY A 70 -16.04 -20.15 2.50
C GLY A 70 -16.78 -18.85 2.91
N PRO A 71 -17.07 -18.67 4.21
CA PRO A 71 -17.83 -17.52 4.71
C PRO A 71 -17.05 -16.18 4.60
N ASP A 72 -15.73 -16.23 4.42
CA ASP A 72 -14.89 -15.05 4.28
C ASP A 72 -14.90 -14.47 2.85
N SER A 73 -15.70 -15.07 1.94
CA SER A 73 -15.86 -14.55 0.59
C SER A 73 -16.67 -13.26 0.58
N GLY A 74 -16.18 -12.26 -0.17
CA GLY A 74 -16.84 -10.97 -0.23
C GLY A 74 -15.94 -9.88 -0.81
N THR A 75 -16.44 -8.65 -0.68
CA THR A 75 -15.70 -7.46 -1.10
C THR A 75 -15.60 -6.48 0.06
N MET A 76 -14.47 -5.76 0.11
CA MET A 76 -14.26 -4.62 0.98
C MET A 76 -13.65 -3.48 0.16
N GLU A 77 -14.23 -2.31 0.28
CA GLU A 77 -13.73 -1.07 -0.33
C GLU A 77 -13.29 -0.11 0.78
N MET A 78 -12.10 0.43 0.65
CA MET A 78 -11.53 1.44 1.53
C MET A 78 -11.19 2.68 0.71
N THR A 79 -11.74 3.82 1.06
CA THR A 79 -11.47 5.10 0.37
C THR A 79 -11.02 6.14 1.35
N GLY A 80 -9.93 6.83 1.07
CA GLY A 80 -9.41 7.85 1.97
C GLY A 80 -8.02 8.34 1.66
N VAL A 81 -7.27 8.69 2.69
CA VAL A 81 -5.90 9.17 2.61
C VAL A 81 -4.99 8.24 3.38
N GLN A 82 -3.88 7.87 2.76
CA GLN A 82 -2.78 7.17 3.39
C GLN A 82 -1.54 8.05 3.36
N SER A 83 -0.90 8.19 4.51
CA SER A 83 0.43 8.79 4.67
C SER A 83 1.39 7.74 5.19
N TRP A 84 2.61 7.71 4.66
CA TRP A 84 3.66 6.77 5.09
C TRP A 84 4.86 7.48 5.74
N ASP A 85 4.89 8.82 5.69
CA ASP A 85 5.89 9.61 6.43
C ASP A 85 5.33 11.00 6.81
N PRO A 86 4.83 11.17 8.07
CA PRO A 86 4.60 10.14 9.10
C PRO A 86 3.48 9.18 8.75
N ALA A 87 3.53 7.94 9.28
CA ALA A 87 2.53 6.92 9.02
C ALA A 87 1.18 7.30 9.65
N ALA A 88 0.15 7.46 8.81
CA ALA A 88 -1.21 7.75 9.23
C ALA A 88 -2.21 7.33 8.14
N MET A 89 -3.42 6.94 8.53
CA MET A 89 -4.49 6.59 7.61
C MET A 89 -5.83 7.15 8.10
N ASP A 90 -6.65 7.54 7.14
CA ASP A 90 -8.06 7.92 7.36
C ASP A 90 -8.88 7.33 6.22
N PHE A 91 -9.56 6.23 6.50
CA PHE A 91 -10.35 5.49 5.53
C PHE A 91 -11.81 5.37 5.93
N THR A 92 -12.69 5.50 4.95
CA THR A 92 -14.05 4.97 5.01
C THR A 92 -14.03 3.57 4.41
N VAL A 93 -14.50 2.60 5.16
CA VAL A 93 -14.55 1.18 4.81
C VAL A 93 -15.99 0.77 4.59
N LYS A 94 -16.28 0.05 3.51
CA LYS A 94 -17.60 -0.53 3.16
C LYS A 94 -17.41 -1.88 2.49
N GLY A 95 -18.50 -2.62 2.40
CA GLY A 95 -18.53 -3.88 1.66
C GLY A 95 -19.13 -5.02 2.43
N SER A 96 -19.41 -6.12 1.73
CA SER A 96 -20.06 -7.30 2.29
C SER A 96 -19.26 -7.97 3.42
N MET A 97 -17.95 -7.79 3.45
CA MET A 97 -17.09 -8.35 4.50
C MET A 97 -17.29 -7.65 5.87
N LEU A 98 -17.80 -6.41 5.90
CA LEU A 98 -18.13 -5.72 7.17
C LEU A 98 -19.33 -6.33 7.86
N SER A 99 -20.29 -6.83 7.08
CA SER A 99 -21.55 -7.39 7.58
C SER A 99 -21.55 -8.92 7.62
N ALA A 100 -20.39 -9.57 7.39
CA ALA A 100 -20.31 -11.02 7.33
C ALA A 100 -20.77 -11.68 8.64
N GLY A 101 -22.03 -12.17 8.62
CA GLY A 101 -22.66 -12.87 9.74
C GLY A 101 -23.40 -12.00 10.76
N ASP A 102 -23.37 -10.69 10.67
CA ASP A 102 -24.10 -9.77 11.56
C ASP A 102 -25.01 -8.81 10.75
N PRO A 103 -26.35 -9.01 10.78
CA PRO A 103 -27.29 -8.13 10.11
C PRO A 103 -27.36 -6.72 10.72
N ASP A 104 -26.84 -6.53 11.92
CA ASP A 104 -26.77 -5.25 12.63
C ASP A 104 -25.46 -4.50 12.42
N ALA A 105 -24.51 -5.09 11.69
CA ALA A 105 -23.25 -4.45 11.37
C ALA A 105 -23.46 -3.16 10.54
N PRO A 106 -22.63 -2.14 10.74
CA PRO A 106 -22.75 -0.90 9.98
C PRO A 106 -22.44 -1.13 8.50
N GLU A 107 -23.20 -0.48 7.60
CA GLU A 107 -22.94 -0.53 6.15
C GLU A 107 -21.59 0.09 5.77
N GLN A 108 -21.11 1.02 6.60
CA GLN A 108 -19.80 1.65 6.46
C GLN A 108 -19.22 1.98 7.83
N MET A 109 -17.89 2.00 7.91
CA MET A 109 -17.15 2.35 9.11
C MET A 109 -16.00 3.29 8.74
N ARG A 110 -15.73 4.29 9.57
CA ARG A 110 -14.50 5.08 9.44
C ARG A 110 -13.41 4.49 10.32
N MET A 111 -12.24 4.32 9.74
CA MET A 111 -11.06 3.80 10.41
C MET A 111 -9.94 4.83 10.30
N LEU A 112 -9.36 5.17 11.44
CA LEU A 112 -8.17 6.01 11.51
C LEU A 112 -7.02 5.20 12.07
N MET A 113 -5.82 5.43 11.58
CA MET A 113 -4.59 4.96 12.20
C MET A 113 -3.62 6.11 12.36
N LEU A 114 -3.10 6.28 13.56
CA LEU A 114 -2.15 7.33 13.92
C LEU A 114 -1.25 6.81 15.04
N ASP A 115 0.06 6.94 14.88
CA ASP A 115 1.06 6.53 15.90
C ASP A 115 0.91 5.08 16.38
N ASN A 116 0.53 4.16 15.48
CA ASN A 116 0.22 2.74 15.74
C ASN A 116 -1.02 2.51 16.64
N VAL A 117 -1.87 3.51 16.74
CA VAL A 117 -3.17 3.42 17.39
C VAL A 117 -4.24 3.41 16.32
N MET A 118 -5.08 2.39 16.34
CA MET A 118 -6.25 2.28 15.47
C MET A 118 -7.48 2.83 16.20
N TYR A 119 -8.27 3.63 15.48
CA TYR A 119 -9.57 4.13 15.92
C TYR A 119 -10.63 3.70 14.93
N MET A 120 -11.70 3.10 15.41
CA MET A 120 -12.84 2.66 14.60
C MET A 120 -14.08 3.41 15.04
N ASP A 121 -14.77 4.06 14.09
CA ASP A 121 -16.06 4.71 14.32
C ASP A 121 -17.15 3.64 14.29
N MET A 122 -17.67 3.30 15.45
CA MET A 122 -18.68 2.26 15.62
C MET A 122 -20.10 2.71 15.24
N GLY A 123 -20.26 3.99 14.89
CA GLY A 123 -21.55 4.57 14.55
C GLY A 123 -22.43 4.90 15.76
N GLU A 124 -23.56 5.53 15.49
CA GLU A 124 -24.47 6.04 16.54
C GLU A 124 -25.18 4.91 17.30
N LYS A 125 -25.47 3.79 16.64
CA LYS A 125 -26.17 2.67 17.25
C LYS A 125 -25.33 2.03 18.37
N GLN A 126 -24.07 1.69 18.07
CA GLN A 126 -23.14 1.13 19.05
C GLN A 126 -22.73 2.16 20.11
N ALA A 127 -22.67 3.44 19.77
CA ALA A 127 -22.37 4.51 20.74
C ALA A 127 -23.37 4.52 21.89
N ALA A 128 -24.65 4.23 21.62
CA ALA A 128 -25.67 4.17 22.67
C ALA A 128 -25.41 3.03 23.68
N GLU A 129 -24.76 1.95 23.28
CA GLU A 129 -24.37 0.82 24.13
C GLU A 129 -23.02 1.05 24.83
N MET A 130 -22.27 2.06 24.41
CA MET A 130 -20.94 2.42 24.91
C MET A 130 -20.95 3.77 25.66
N ASP A 131 -21.98 4.06 26.44
CA ASP A 131 -22.11 5.30 27.22
C ASP A 131 -21.98 6.58 26.37
N GLY A 132 -22.48 6.55 25.13
CA GLY A 132 -22.40 7.65 24.17
C GLY A 132 -21.04 7.80 23.49
N LYS A 133 -20.10 6.92 23.72
CA LYS A 133 -18.77 6.94 23.06
C LYS A 133 -18.83 6.27 21.71
N ARG A 134 -18.50 7.01 20.69
CA ARG A 134 -18.63 6.58 19.30
C ARG A 134 -17.39 5.83 18.78
N TRP A 135 -16.22 6.12 19.34
CA TRP A 135 -14.97 5.61 18.85
C TRP A 135 -14.41 4.48 19.72
N MET A 136 -13.98 3.41 19.08
CA MET A 136 -13.21 2.35 19.71
C MET A 136 -11.74 2.55 19.38
N LYS A 137 -10.90 2.61 20.40
CA LYS A 137 -9.45 2.72 20.30
C LYS A 137 -8.80 1.38 20.55
N LEU A 138 -7.88 0.99 19.68
CA LEU A 138 -7.00 -0.15 19.88
C LEU A 138 -5.54 0.32 19.76
N ASP A 139 -4.85 0.39 20.90
CA ASP A 139 -3.42 0.66 20.97
C ASP A 139 -2.66 -0.65 20.83
N LEU A 140 -2.24 -0.94 19.60
CA LEU A 140 -1.63 -2.21 19.26
C LEU A 140 -0.25 -2.40 19.93
N LYS A 141 0.49 -1.31 20.17
CA LYS A 141 1.75 -1.37 20.90
C LYS A 141 1.54 -1.66 22.40
N ALA A 142 0.58 -0.96 23.00
CA ALA A 142 0.25 -1.21 24.41
C ALA A 142 -0.28 -2.62 24.60
N ALA A 143 -1.21 -3.07 23.76
CA ALA A 143 -1.75 -4.43 23.78
C ALA A 143 -0.66 -5.50 23.63
N ALA A 144 0.29 -5.30 22.70
CA ALA A 144 1.43 -6.19 22.53
C ALA A 144 2.34 -6.22 23.78
N ALA A 145 2.64 -5.06 24.37
CA ALA A 145 3.52 -4.96 25.52
C ALA A 145 2.91 -5.63 26.78
N GLU A 146 1.60 -5.47 26.99
CA GLU A 146 0.90 -5.98 28.16
C GLU A 146 0.55 -7.47 28.07
N SER A 147 0.46 -8.04 26.86
CA SER A 147 0.16 -9.47 26.67
C SER A 147 1.19 -10.39 27.33
N GLY A 148 2.44 -9.92 27.51
CA GLY A 148 3.57 -10.73 28.01
C GLY A 148 3.98 -11.88 27.07
N ASP A 149 3.21 -12.13 26.01
CA ASP A 149 3.47 -13.17 25.01
C ASP A 149 4.30 -12.60 23.86
N LYS A 150 5.55 -13.05 23.76
CA LYS A 150 6.48 -12.61 22.70
C LYS A 150 6.03 -13.01 21.29
N ALA A 151 5.28 -14.10 21.12
CA ALA A 151 4.77 -14.52 19.83
C ALA A 151 3.64 -13.59 19.37
N LEU A 152 2.71 -13.28 20.28
CA LEU A 152 1.64 -12.31 20.03
C LEU A 152 2.21 -10.91 19.79
N GLN A 153 3.23 -10.48 20.55
CA GLN A 153 3.92 -9.20 20.30
C GLN A 153 4.50 -9.13 18.89
N LYS A 154 5.21 -10.18 18.44
CA LYS A 154 5.77 -10.25 17.08
C LYS A 154 4.67 -10.23 16.02
N GLN A 155 3.58 -10.96 16.24
CA GLN A 155 2.46 -11.00 15.30
C GLN A 155 1.77 -9.64 15.17
N MET A 156 1.51 -8.97 16.29
CA MET A 156 0.86 -7.65 16.32
C MET A 156 1.76 -6.57 15.70
N THR A 157 3.04 -6.53 16.02
CA THR A 157 3.99 -5.57 15.44
C THR A 157 4.21 -5.82 13.95
N GLY A 158 4.34 -7.09 13.52
CA GLY A 158 4.42 -7.43 12.10
C GLY A 158 3.16 -7.06 11.32
N GLY A 159 1.98 -7.17 11.94
CA GLY A 159 0.72 -6.69 11.37
C GLY A 159 0.69 -5.17 11.19
N LEU A 160 1.18 -4.43 12.18
CA LEU A 160 1.31 -2.96 12.10
C LEU A 160 2.24 -2.51 10.97
N ASP A 161 3.41 -3.15 10.88
CA ASP A 161 4.38 -2.85 9.83
C ASP A 161 3.76 -3.11 8.45
N SER A 162 2.98 -4.19 8.31
CA SER A 162 2.27 -4.51 7.07
C SER A 162 1.16 -3.50 6.73
N MET A 163 0.47 -2.95 7.71
CA MET A 163 -0.55 -1.91 7.50
C MET A 163 0.05 -0.54 7.14
N ASN A 164 1.24 -0.25 7.65
CA ASN A 164 1.95 1.01 7.40
C ASN A 164 2.81 0.99 6.14
N GLN A 165 2.70 -0.05 5.30
CA GLN A 165 3.53 -0.19 4.12
C GLN A 165 3.38 1.00 3.17
N ASP A 166 4.52 1.61 2.86
CA ASP A 166 4.68 2.56 1.78
C ASP A 166 4.37 1.87 0.43
N PRO A 167 3.50 2.43 -0.41
CA PRO A 167 3.23 1.88 -1.75
C PRO A 167 4.51 1.63 -2.57
N SER A 168 5.59 2.36 -2.32
CA SER A 168 6.87 2.12 -2.97
C SER A 168 7.47 0.74 -2.64
N GLN A 169 7.15 0.15 -1.49
CA GLN A 169 7.61 -1.21 -1.15
C GLN A 169 7.03 -2.27 -2.11
N GLN A 170 5.81 -2.09 -2.58
CA GLN A 170 5.22 -2.97 -3.60
C GLN A 170 5.95 -2.85 -4.93
N LEU A 171 6.41 -1.64 -5.27
CA LEU A 171 7.28 -1.43 -6.45
C LEU A 171 8.63 -2.10 -6.28
N ALA A 172 9.23 -2.03 -5.08
CA ALA A 172 10.47 -2.74 -4.78
C ALA A 172 10.33 -4.25 -4.93
N LEU A 173 9.24 -4.83 -4.40
CA LEU A 173 8.94 -6.25 -4.58
C LEU A 173 8.80 -6.62 -6.06
N LEU A 174 8.13 -5.79 -6.85
CA LEU A 174 7.97 -6.02 -8.28
C LEU A 174 9.32 -5.94 -9.03
N LEU A 175 10.24 -5.05 -8.60
CA LEU A 175 11.59 -4.95 -9.15
C LEU A 175 12.41 -6.24 -8.92
N ASP A 176 12.16 -6.96 -7.82
CA ASP A 176 12.81 -8.23 -7.50
C ASP A 176 12.16 -9.44 -8.23
N SER A 177 11.10 -9.22 -8.98
CA SER A 177 10.43 -10.29 -9.73
C SER A 177 11.30 -10.79 -10.89
N PRO A 178 11.59 -12.10 -10.97
CA PRO A 178 12.42 -12.67 -12.03
C PRO A 178 11.74 -12.65 -13.41
N ASP A 179 10.43 -12.52 -13.47
CA ASP A 179 9.62 -12.46 -14.69
C ASP A 179 9.01 -11.06 -14.94
N LEU A 180 9.59 -10.02 -14.33
CA LEU A 180 9.19 -8.64 -14.57
C LEU A 180 9.18 -8.32 -16.06
N LYS A 181 8.06 -7.80 -16.53
CA LYS A 181 7.89 -7.38 -17.92
C LYS A 181 7.07 -6.10 -18.03
N HIS A 182 7.36 -5.32 -19.05
CA HIS A 182 6.52 -4.25 -19.54
C HIS A 182 5.43 -4.84 -20.46
N VAL A 183 4.17 -4.61 -20.12
CA VAL A 183 3.02 -5.14 -20.86
C VAL A 183 2.64 -4.21 -22.01
N GLY A 184 2.72 -2.89 -21.77
CA GLY A 184 2.42 -1.85 -22.75
C GLY A 184 1.64 -0.68 -22.17
N ALA A 185 1.28 0.27 -23.03
CA ALA A 185 0.48 1.42 -22.64
C ALA A 185 -0.98 1.03 -22.46
N GLU A 186 -1.59 1.54 -21.39
CA GLU A 186 -3.00 1.29 -21.05
C GLU A 186 -3.62 2.53 -20.37
N LYS A 187 -4.94 2.69 -20.47
CA LYS A 187 -5.67 3.74 -19.75
C LYS A 187 -6.24 3.22 -18.45
N VAL A 188 -5.90 3.89 -17.36
CA VAL A 188 -6.45 3.62 -16.02
C VAL A 188 -7.10 4.88 -15.46
N ASN A 189 -8.37 4.81 -15.10
CA ASN A 189 -9.13 5.95 -14.59
C ASN A 189 -9.04 7.21 -15.46
N GLY A 190 -8.98 7.01 -16.79
CA GLY A 190 -8.86 8.09 -17.79
C GLY A 190 -7.45 8.62 -18.00
N MET A 191 -6.45 8.16 -17.25
CA MET A 191 -5.04 8.53 -17.39
C MET A 191 -4.31 7.54 -18.31
N GLU A 192 -3.41 8.05 -19.16
CA GLU A 192 -2.45 7.22 -19.89
C GLU A 192 -1.40 6.68 -18.90
N THR A 193 -1.15 5.39 -18.94
CA THR A 193 -0.21 4.69 -18.05
C THR A 193 0.61 3.66 -18.83
N GLU A 194 1.76 3.30 -18.28
CA GLU A 194 2.57 2.15 -18.69
C GLU A 194 2.35 1.02 -17.71
N HIS A 195 1.99 -0.16 -18.20
CA HIS A 195 1.64 -1.34 -17.40
C HIS A 195 2.83 -2.27 -17.26
N TYR A 196 3.12 -2.64 -16.02
CA TYR A 196 4.18 -3.59 -15.65
C TYR A 196 3.58 -4.74 -14.84
N LYS A 197 4.13 -5.92 -15.00
CA LYS A 197 3.66 -7.15 -14.34
C LYS A 197 4.82 -8.05 -13.97
N GLY A 198 4.70 -8.71 -12.82
CA GLY A 198 5.62 -9.75 -12.36
C GLY A 198 4.98 -10.67 -11.35
N THR A 199 5.65 -11.78 -11.08
CA THR A 199 5.20 -12.79 -10.12
C THR A 199 6.28 -13.02 -9.08
N LEU A 200 5.88 -13.16 -7.82
CA LEU A 200 6.75 -13.50 -6.70
C LEU A 200 6.23 -14.74 -6.00
N THR A 201 7.11 -15.66 -5.69
CA THR A 201 6.76 -16.76 -4.79
C THR A 201 6.62 -16.25 -3.35
N PHE A 202 5.95 -17.03 -2.52
CA PHE A 202 5.86 -16.68 -1.09
C PHE A 202 7.23 -16.61 -0.43
N GLU A 203 8.14 -17.52 -0.80
CA GLU A 203 9.52 -17.52 -0.29
C GLU A 203 10.28 -16.26 -0.67
N GLN A 204 10.10 -15.75 -1.90
CA GLN A 204 10.72 -14.48 -2.35
C GLN A 204 10.16 -13.29 -1.57
N MET A 205 8.84 -13.21 -1.39
CA MET A 205 8.23 -12.16 -0.56
C MET A 205 8.70 -12.21 0.89
N LEU A 206 8.78 -13.41 1.47
CA LEU A 206 9.26 -13.60 2.83
C LEU A 206 10.72 -13.16 2.97
N ALA A 207 11.56 -13.48 1.99
CA ALA A 207 12.97 -13.05 1.98
C ALA A 207 13.14 -11.53 1.86
N ALA A 208 12.24 -10.86 1.13
CA ALA A 208 12.25 -9.39 0.98
C ALA A 208 11.69 -8.65 2.20
N ASN A 209 10.93 -9.33 3.07
CA ASN A 209 10.32 -8.71 4.24
C ASN A 209 11.31 -8.64 5.41
N GLU A 210 11.62 -7.42 5.87
CA GLU A 210 12.55 -7.21 7.00
C GLU A 210 12.08 -7.91 8.29
N SER A 211 10.76 -7.93 8.55
CA SER A 211 10.21 -8.60 9.73
C SER A 211 10.45 -10.11 9.72
N SER A 212 10.59 -10.73 8.55
CA SER A 212 10.91 -12.15 8.42
C SER A 212 12.32 -12.50 8.91
N LYS A 213 13.24 -11.53 8.86
CA LYS A 213 14.62 -11.68 9.36
C LYS A 213 14.67 -11.88 10.89
N LEU A 214 13.59 -11.53 11.58
CA LEU A 214 13.45 -11.75 13.04
C LEU A 214 12.98 -13.16 13.39
N LEU A 215 12.54 -13.94 12.39
CA LEU A 215 12.12 -15.32 12.59
C LEU A 215 13.35 -16.24 12.74
N SER A 216 13.26 -17.19 13.67
CA SER A 216 14.21 -18.31 13.68
C SER A 216 14.00 -19.19 12.43
N LYS A 217 15.02 -20.00 12.10
CA LYS A 217 14.91 -20.91 10.96
C LYS A 217 13.71 -21.85 11.08
N GLU A 218 13.42 -22.34 12.30
CA GLU A 218 12.29 -23.25 12.56
C GLU A 218 10.94 -22.54 12.34
N GLU A 219 10.79 -21.30 12.80
CA GLU A 219 9.58 -20.49 12.58
C GLU A 219 9.37 -20.20 11.09
N HIS A 220 10.45 -19.88 10.38
CA HIS A 220 10.46 -19.64 8.93
C HIS A 220 10.02 -20.90 8.16
N ASP A 221 10.62 -22.07 8.46
CA ASP A 221 10.29 -23.33 7.81
C ASP A 221 8.82 -23.72 8.07
N LYS A 222 8.32 -23.57 9.30
CA LYS A 222 6.92 -23.79 9.65
C LYS A 222 5.97 -22.86 8.90
N LEU A 223 6.32 -21.59 8.76
CA LEU A 223 5.52 -20.61 8.04
C LEU A 223 5.40 -21.00 6.56
N ILE A 224 6.51 -21.36 5.91
CA ILE A 224 6.52 -21.83 4.53
C ILE A 224 5.68 -23.11 4.40
N GLU A 225 5.82 -24.08 5.31
CA GLU A 225 5.04 -25.31 5.27
C GLU A 225 3.53 -25.04 5.40
N ASN A 226 3.14 -24.14 6.30
CA ASN A 226 1.74 -23.77 6.48
C ASN A 226 1.17 -23.08 5.25
N VAL A 227 1.90 -22.14 4.65
CA VAL A 227 1.47 -21.47 3.43
C VAL A 227 1.36 -22.46 2.25
N LYS A 228 2.30 -23.41 2.13
CA LYS A 228 2.20 -24.47 1.11
C LYS A 228 0.93 -25.32 1.27
N LYS A 229 0.46 -25.54 2.50
CA LYS A 229 -0.79 -26.29 2.76
C LYS A 229 -2.04 -25.53 2.26
N THR A 230 -2.00 -24.19 2.20
CA THR A 230 -3.10 -23.38 1.62
C THR A 230 -3.16 -23.47 0.10
N GLY A 231 -2.14 -24.07 -0.53
CA GLY A 231 -2.03 -24.13 -1.99
C GLY A 231 -1.68 -22.80 -2.65
N LEU A 232 -1.23 -21.81 -1.88
CA LEU A 232 -0.78 -20.52 -2.40
C LEU A 232 0.43 -20.73 -3.31
N LYS A 233 0.28 -20.37 -4.59
CA LYS A 233 1.30 -20.54 -5.63
C LYS A 233 2.27 -19.37 -5.67
N GLY A 234 1.82 -18.19 -5.28
CA GLY A 234 2.57 -16.93 -5.31
C GLY A 234 1.65 -15.74 -5.45
N TYR A 235 2.26 -14.60 -5.66
CA TYR A 235 1.61 -13.30 -5.78
C TYR A 235 1.87 -12.77 -7.19
N GLU A 236 0.79 -12.51 -7.93
CA GLU A 236 0.84 -11.77 -9.18
C GLU A 236 0.71 -10.29 -8.85
N THR A 237 1.69 -9.48 -9.23
CA THR A 237 1.67 -8.04 -8.98
C THR A 237 1.68 -7.29 -10.30
N GLU A 238 0.76 -6.36 -10.46
CA GLU A 238 0.63 -5.50 -11.62
C GLU A 238 0.64 -4.04 -11.17
N VAL A 239 1.33 -3.18 -11.93
CA VAL A 239 1.43 -1.75 -11.64
C VAL A 239 1.25 -0.95 -12.92
N TRP A 240 0.45 0.10 -12.85
CA TRP A 240 0.23 1.08 -13.92
C TRP A 240 0.83 2.41 -13.51
N VAL A 241 1.92 2.81 -14.16
CA VAL A 241 2.65 4.05 -13.87
C VAL A 241 2.20 5.13 -14.85
N ASN A 242 1.77 6.28 -14.34
CA ASN A 242 1.33 7.41 -15.15
C ASN A 242 2.53 8.20 -15.72
N LYS A 243 2.26 9.14 -16.62
CA LYS A 243 3.28 9.99 -17.25
C LYS A 243 4.09 10.83 -16.26
N ASP A 244 3.55 11.09 -15.09
CA ASP A 244 4.23 11.84 -14.04
C ASP A 244 5.14 10.93 -13.20
N GLY A 245 5.21 9.63 -13.51
CA GLY A 245 6.04 8.64 -12.85
C GLY A 245 5.49 8.13 -11.52
N TYR A 246 4.20 8.30 -11.25
CA TYR A 246 3.54 7.74 -10.09
C TYR A 246 2.67 6.54 -10.48
N PRO A 247 2.55 5.52 -9.61
CA PRO A 247 1.52 4.51 -9.76
C PRO A 247 0.13 5.14 -9.78
N ALA A 248 -0.65 4.87 -10.81
CA ALA A 248 -2.07 5.19 -10.86
C ALA A 248 -2.91 4.05 -10.30
N ARG A 249 -2.39 2.81 -10.43
CA ARG A 249 -2.99 1.59 -9.90
C ARG A 249 -1.92 0.58 -9.55
N MET A 250 -2.17 -0.18 -8.50
CA MET A 250 -1.50 -1.43 -8.16
C MET A 250 -2.54 -2.52 -7.96
N ASP A 251 -2.24 -3.74 -8.40
CA ASP A 251 -3.13 -4.89 -8.28
C ASP A 251 -2.29 -6.09 -7.85
N VAL A 252 -2.70 -6.74 -6.76
CA VAL A 252 -2.03 -7.94 -6.22
C VAL A 252 -3.04 -9.07 -6.17
N GLY A 253 -2.77 -10.12 -6.95
CA GLY A 253 -3.57 -11.33 -7.02
C GLY A 253 -2.89 -12.48 -6.29
N MET A 254 -3.69 -13.27 -5.57
CA MET A 254 -3.27 -14.48 -4.86
C MET A 254 -4.21 -15.62 -5.22
N GLU A 255 -3.65 -16.73 -5.67
CA GLU A 255 -4.42 -17.97 -5.92
C GLU A 255 -4.06 -19.02 -4.88
N MET A 256 -5.08 -19.57 -4.25
CA MET A 256 -5.01 -20.62 -3.24
C MET A 256 -5.80 -21.84 -3.69
N ALA A 257 -5.66 -22.97 -3.00
CA ALA A 257 -6.37 -24.22 -3.37
C ALA A 257 -7.90 -24.05 -3.31
N GLU A 258 -8.41 -23.27 -2.36
CA GLU A 258 -9.84 -23.13 -2.09
C GLU A 258 -10.46 -21.86 -2.70
N GLY A 259 -9.63 -20.96 -3.27
CA GLY A 259 -10.15 -19.70 -3.80
C GLY A 259 -9.07 -18.73 -4.22
N LYS A 260 -9.47 -17.48 -4.41
CA LYS A 260 -8.57 -16.40 -4.79
C LYS A 260 -8.87 -15.13 -4.00
N ALA A 261 -7.82 -14.35 -3.78
CA ALA A 261 -7.95 -13.00 -3.25
C ALA A 261 -7.27 -12.01 -4.21
N ARG A 262 -7.84 -10.83 -4.33
CA ARG A 262 -7.30 -9.73 -5.12
C ARG A 262 -7.39 -8.44 -4.32
N ILE A 263 -6.30 -7.69 -4.29
CA ILE A 263 -6.24 -6.36 -3.72
C ILE A 263 -5.88 -5.39 -4.84
N ARG A 264 -6.76 -4.45 -5.12
CA ARG A 264 -6.55 -3.37 -6.07
C ARG A 264 -6.51 -2.05 -5.33
N ALA A 265 -5.50 -1.25 -5.59
CA ALA A 265 -5.37 0.09 -5.05
C ALA A 265 -5.21 1.10 -6.20
N ASP A 266 -6.12 2.05 -6.28
CA ASP A 266 -6.06 3.21 -7.17
C ASP A 266 -5.55 4.41 -6.37
N TYR A 267 -4.52 5.09 -6.89
CA TYR A 267 -3.86 6.21 -6.23
C TYR A 267 -4.05 7.50 -7.00
N SER A 268 -4.22 8.59 -6.25
CA SER A 268 -4.29 9.95 -6.78
C SER A 268 -3.76 10.96 -5.78
N ASP A 269 -3.64 12.21 -6.21
CA ASP A 269 -3.27 13.35 -5.35
C ASP A 269 -2.05 13.07 -4.46
N TYR A 270 -0.99 12.53 -5.05
CA TYR A 270 0.29 12.31 -4.37
C TYR A 270 0.83 13.59 -3.74
N GLY A 271 1.41 13.51 -2.56
CA GLY A 271 1.88 14.66 -1.80
C GLY A 271 0.78 15.41 -1.04
N THR A 272 -0.44 14.87 -1.00
CA THR A 272 -1.53 15.44 -0.19
C THR A 272 -1.15 15.44 1.29
N GLN A 273 -1.55 16.49 2.03
CA GLN A 273 -1.30 16.51 3.47
C GLN A 273 -2.34 15.64 4.18
N SER A 274 -1.86 14.69 4.97
CA SER A 274 -2.72 13.94 5.88
C SER A 274 -2.96 14.78 7.14
N ALA A 275 -4.20 15.19 7.35
CA ALA A 275 -4.64 15.90 8.56
C ALA A 275 -5.32 14.95 9.57
N VAL A 276 -4.84 13.69 9.64
CA VAL A 276 -5.42 12.71 10.56
C VAL A 276 -5.20 13.15 12.00
N GLN A 277 -6.28 13.22 12.77
CA GLN A 277 -6.25 13.56 14.19
C GLN A 277 -6.99 12.48 14.98
N ALA A 278 -6.47 12.17 16.16
CA ALA A 278 -7.13 11.27 17.07
C ALA A 278 -8.52 11.84 17.48
N PRO A 279 -9.53 10.99 17.58
CA PRO A 279 -10.84 11.39 18.09
C PRO A 279 -10.74 11.91 19.53
N PRO A 280 -11.73 12.73 19.99
CA PRO A 280 -11.76 13.20 21.37
C PRO A 280 -11.75 12.03 22.37
N ALA A 281 -10.94 12.10 23.40
CA ALA A 281 -10.85 11.06 24.42
C ALA A 281 -12.20 10.83 25.15
N SER A 282 -13.04 11.87 25.26
CA SER A 282 -14.39 11.79 25.82
C SER A 282 -15.34 10.93 25.00
N GLU A 283 -15.07 10.76 23.69
CA GLU A 283 -15.90 10.00 22.75
C GLU A 283 -15.26 8.64 22.41
N THR A 284 -14.18 8.26 23.12
CA THR A 284 -13.36 7.08 22.77
C THR A 284 -13.37 6.06 23.91
N VAL A 285 -13.63 4.79 23.57
CA VAL A 285 -13.45 3.63 24.45
C VAL A 285 -12.12 2.96 24.11
N ASP A 286 -11.34 2.63 25.11
CA ASP A 286 -10.14 1.80 24.97
C ASP A 286 -10.51 0.32 25.05
N LEU A 287 -10.48 -0.35 23.90
CA LEU A 287 -10.90 -1.76 23.80
C LEU A 287 -10.09 -2.67 24.71
N PHE A 288 -8.79 -2.41 24.81
CA PHE A 288 -7.92 -3.28 25.61
C PHE A 288 -8.23 -3.16 27.11
N LYS A 289 -8.46 -1.95 27.59
CA LYS A 289 -8.90 -1.73 28.99
C LYS A 289 -10.25 -2.36 29.27
N MET A 290 -11.19 -2.22 28.36
CA MET A 290 -12.51 -2.82 28.49
C MET A 290 -12.44 -4.35 28.59
N LEU A 291 -11.59 -5.00 27.79
CA LEU A 291 -11.38 -6.45 27.85
C LEU A 291 -10.70 -6.90 29.17
N GLN A 292 -9.75 -6.12 29.68
CA GLN A 292 -9.11 -6.39 30.97
C GLN A 292 -10.11 -6.29 32.13
N GLU A 293 -10.96 -5.26 32.12
CA GLU A 293 -11.98 -5.06 33.15
C GLU A 293 -13.03 -6.18 33.13
N ALA A 294 -13.43 -6.62 31.93
CA ALA A 294 -14.35 -7.76 31.77
C ALA A 294 -13.74 -9.08 32.26
N GLY A 295 -12.47 -9.36 31.88
CA GLY A 295 -11.77 -10.56 32.32
C GLY A 295 -11.47 -10.60 33.84
N ALA A 296 -11.22 -9.43 34.43
CA ALA A 296 -11.05 -9.33 35.90
C ALA A 296 -12.36 -9.58 36.66
N GLY A 297 -13.52 -9.28 36.04
CA GLY A 297 -14.84 -9.54 36.64
C GLY A 297 -15.21 -11.02 36.71
N GLU A 298 -14.81 -11.83 35.75
CA GLU A 298 -15.06 -13.28 35.73
C GLU A 298 -14.18 -14.06 36.75
N GLY A 299 -12.97 -13.58 36.99
CA GLY A 299 -12.05 -14.22 37.98
C GLY A 299 -12.41 -13.98 39.45
N ALA A 300 -13.34 -13.06 39.76
CA ALA A 300 -13.75 -12.71 41.12
C ALA A 300 -14.98 -13.47 41.63
N GLN A 301 -15.60 -14.33 40.82
CA GLN A 301 -16.78 -15.12 41.15
C GLN A 301 -16.52 -16.64 41.24
N GLY A 302 -15.27 -17.08 41.30
CA GLY A 302 -14.86 -18.47 41.41
C GLY A 302 -14.39 -18.86 42.83
#